data_a05e60a8d338cd8170a43bf11218ed62
#
_entry.id   a05e60a8d338cd8170a43bf11218ed62
#
_cell.length_a   1.000
_cell.length_b   1.000
_cell.length_c   1.000
_cell.angle_alpha   90.00
_cell.angle_beta   90.00
_cell.angle_gamma   90.00
#
_symmetry.space_group_name_H-M   'P 1'
#
loop_
_entity.id
_entity.type
_entity.pdbx_description
1 polymer ?
#
loop_
_entity_poly.entity_id
_entity_poly.type
_entity_poly.pdbx_seq_one_letter_code
_entity_poly.pdbx_strand_id
1 'polypeptide(L)'
;VNSEDSVVSDSSFYIAFLSPHEIDDPETLVEILKKYKFFIGRVVLDEISQKHGDIVDDIGFKGIVKILEKYDYSSLLSIIGNRVFEKGEYECMAIAYFLYRKSGLHSLILDDNPARKWINNNIPELSKFVRYSLRFLVNCCCSDGKLSEEKINDILNKVVLAIQMGKRPFNLTERNIYVVEQLLTEVNGCRN
;
A
#
# COMPACT_ATOMS: atom_id res chain seq x y z
N VAL A 1 -11.37 8.96 -18.28
CA VAL A 1 -10.70 8.82 -16.99
C VAL A 1 -9.59 7.81 -17.21
N ASN A 2 -8.33 8.25 -17.18
CA ASN A 2 -7.19 7.35 -17.29
C ASN A 2 -7.28 6.33 -16.16
N SER A 3 -7.50 5.07 -16.51
CA SER A 3 -7.68 3.94 -15.61
C SER A 3 -6.36 3.46 -14.96
N GLU A 4 -5.25 4.01 -15.38
CA GLU A 4 -3.90 3.49 -15.12
C GLU A 4 -3.33 3.83 -13.74
N ASP A 5 -4.03 4.62 -12.92
CA ASP A 5 -3.47 5.15 -11.67
C ASP A 5 -4.22 4.68 -10.40
N SER A 6 -5.10 3.68 -10.51
CA SER A 6 -5.89 3.24 -9.35
C SER A 6 -5.11 2.28 -8.46
N VAL A 7 -4.94 2.65 -7.21
CA VAL A 7 -4.21 1.89 -6.19
C VAL A 7 -5.16 1.46 -5.09
N VAL A 8 -5.03 0.23 -4.64
CA VAL A 8 -5.69 -0.30 -3.43
C VAL A 8 -4.61 -0.70 -2.45
N SER A 9 -4.79 -0.35 -1.19
CA SER A 9 -3.85 -0.72 -0.13
C SER A 9 -4.55 -1.14 1.14
N ASP A 10 -3.94 -2.07 1.87
CA ASP A 10 -4.35 -2.37 3.24
C ASP A 10 -4.00 -1.22 4.21
N SER A 11 -4.44 -1.34 5.45
CA SER A 11 -4.24 -0.29 6.46
C SER A 11 -2.77 -0.08 6.83
N SER A 12 -1.91 -1.11 6.69
CA SER A 12 -0.50 -1.07 7.11
C SER A 12 0.30 0.01 6.37
N PHE A 13 0.01 0.19 5.06
CA PHE A 13 0.64 1.24 4.26
C PHE A 13 0.40 2.64 4.84
N TYR A 14 -0.84 2.95 5.18
CA TYR A 14 -1.20 4.26 5.71
C TYR A 14 -0.68 4.44 7.14
N ILE A 15 -0.86 3.44 7.98
CA ILE A 15 -0.46 3.45 9.38
C ILE A 15 1.04 3.70 9.52
N ALA A 16 1.87 3.12 8.64
CA ALA A 16 3.31 3.33 8.68
C ALA A 16 3.71 4.81 8.59
N PHE A 17 3.01 5.61 7.80
CA PHE A 17 3.27 7.05 7.68
C PHE A 17 2.61 7.88 8.78
N LEU A 18 1.45 7.44 9.29
CA LEU A 18 0.67 8.20 10.27
C LEU A 18 1.14 7.95 11.71
N SER A 19 1.78 6.82 11.98
CA SER A 19 2.12 6.40 13.32
C SER A 19 3.42 7.03 13.81
N PRO A 20 3.43 7.73 14.97
CA PRO A 20 4.65 8.19 15.62
C PRO A 20 5.56 7.04 16.06
N HIS A 21 5.02 5.83 16.13
CA HIS A 21 5.78 4.61 16.43
C HIS A 21 6.35 3.91 15.19
N GLU A 22 6.18 4.50 14.00
CA GLU A 22 6.72 3.98 12.74
C GLU A 22 7.52 5.07 12.00
N ILE A 23 7.10 5.51 10.80
CA ILE A 23 7.82 6.53 10.00
C ILE A 23 7.51 7.95 10.48
N ASP A 24 6.27 8.20 10.92
CA ASP A 24 5.79 9.51 11.40
C ASP A 24 5.99 10.62 10.35
N ASP A 25 5.43 10.44 9.17
CA ASP A 25 5.56 11.38 8.05
C ASP A 25 4.23 11.50 7.26
N PRO A 26 3.19 12.08 7.87
CA PRO A 26 1.88 12.23 7.22
C PRO A 26 1.91 13.14 5.98
N GLU A 27 2.83 14.09 5.90
CA GLU A 27 2.98 14.98 4.74
C GLU A 27 3.41 14.20 3.50
N THR A 28 4.37 13.29 3.66
CA THR A 28 4.81 12.39 2.59
C THR A 28 3.68 11.47 2.15
N LEU A 29 2.87 10.96 3.08
CA LEU A 29 1.67 10.19 2.71
C LEU A 29 0.74 11.00 1.81
N VAL A 30 0.41 12.25 2.21
CA VAL A 30 -0.45 13.13 1.41
C VAL A 30 0.12 13.37 0.02
N GLU A 31 1.44 13.56 -0.10
CA GLU A 31 2.10 13.70 -1.39
C GLU A 31 1.88 12.47 -2.28
N ILE A 32 2.12 11.27 -1.74
CA ILE A 32 1.92 10.00 -2.46
C ILE A 32 0.45 9.84 -2.89
N LEU A 33 -0.49 10.08 -1.97
CA LEU A 33 -1.92 9.95 -2.22
C LEU A 33 -2.43 10.87 -3.34
N LYS A 34 -1.80 12.04 -3.52
CA LYS A 34 -2.12 12.98 -4.61
C LYS A 34 -1.57 12.55 -5.98
N LYS A 35 -0.57 11.65 -6.03
CA LYS A 35 0.02 11.16 -7.29
C LYS A 35 -0.78 10.03 -7.93
N TYR A 36 -1.60 9.33 -7.16
CA TYR A 36 -2.40 8.19 -7.58
C TYR A 36 -3.84 8.33 -7.09
N LYS A 37 -4.72 7.54 -7.67
CA LYS A 37 -6.10 7.44 -7.20
C LYS A 37 -6.24 6.26 -6.23
N PHE A 38 -6.07 6.53 -4.95
CA PHE A 38 -6.23 5.51 -3.93
C PHE A 38 -7.71 5.20 -3.66
N PHE A 39 -8.02 3.90 -3.67
CA PHE A 39 -9.33 3.37 -3.32
C PHE A 39 -9.21 2.57 -2.03
N ILE A 40 -10.09 2.84 -1.09
CA ILE A 40 -10.20 2.11 0.17
C ILE A 40 -11.65 1.73 0.44
N GLY A 41 -11.87 0.68 1.23
CA GLY A 41 -13.18 0.35 1.74
C GLY A 41 -13.37 0.85 3.17
N ARG A 42 -14.52 0.53 3.76
CA ARG A 42 -14.85 0.95 5.12
C ARG A 42 -13.99 0.28 6.17
N VAL A 43 -13.68 -1.00 6.01
CA VAL A 43 -12.90 -1.75 7.00
C VAL A 43 -11.51 -1.13 7.14
N VAL A 44 -10.83 -0.88 6.03
CA VAL A 44 -9.50 -0.23 6.04
C VAL A 44 -9.59 1.18 6.62
N LEU A 45 -10.61 1.96 6.26
CA LEU A 45 -10.81 3.31 6.81
C LEU A 45 -11.02 3.26 8.33
N ASP A 46 -11.84 2.33 8.82
CA ASP A 46 -12.12 2.18 10.24
C ASP A 46 -10.85 1.77 11.02
N GLU A 47 -10.04 0.86 10.49
CA GLU A 47 -8.75 0.45 11.08
C GLU A 47 -7.78 1.63 11.21
N ILE A 48 -7.67 2.48 10.19
CA ILE A 48 -6.82 3.67 10.22
C ILE A 48 -7.37 4.69 11.22
N SER A 49 -8.68 4.95 11.18
CA SER A 49 -9.32 5.95 12.02
C SER A 49 -9.33 5.58 13.50
N GLN A 50 -9.44 4.29 13.83
CA GLN A 50 -9.36 3.84 15.22
C GLN A 50 -8.00 4.10 15.86
N LYS A 51 -6.93 4.07 15.07
CA LYS A 51 -5.56 4.26 15.56
C LYS A 51 -5.07 5.71 15.44
N HIS A 52 -5.50 6.41 14.41
CA HIS A 52 -4.95 7.71 14.01
C HIS A 52 -6.02 8.71 13.55
N GLY A 53 -7.22 8.67 14.16
CA GLY A 53 -8.39 9.46 13.72
C GLY A 53 -8.12 10.96 13.63
N ASP A 54 -7.46 11.53 14.64
CA ASP A 54 -7.15 12.97 14.68
C ASP A 54 -6.25 13.37 13.51
N ILE A 55 -5.19 12.60 13.23
CA ILE A 55 -4.27 12.86 12.11
C ILE A 55 -4.97 12.67 10.76
N VAL A 56 -5.83 11.65 10.65
CA VAL A 56 -6.63 11.38 9.43
C VAL A 56 -7.52 12.56 9.07
N ASP A 57 -8.14 13.17 10.06
CA ASP A 57 -9.01 14.34 9.86
C ASP A 57 -8.17 15.60 9.55
N ASP A 58 -7.06 15.82 10.28
CA ASP A 58 -6.16 16.97 10.09
C ASP A 58 -5.56 17.04 8.69
N ILE A 59 -5.14 15.90 8.11
CA ILE A 59 -4.58 15.87 6.75
C ILE A 59 -5.65 15.86 5.65
N GLY A 60 -6.93 15.83 6.01
CA GLY A 60 -8.03 15.75 5.05
C GLY A 60 -8.07 14.45 4.25
N PHE A 61 -7.61 13.35 4.83
CA PHE A 61 -7.45 12.04 4.19
C PHE A 61 -8.68 11.59 3.39
N LYS A 62 -9.87 11.70 4.00
CA LYS A 62 -11.16 11.31 3.37
C LYS A 62 -11.48 12.10 2.09
N GLY A 63 -10.92 13.29 1.93
CA GLY A 63 -11.06 14.11 0.73
C GLY A 63 -10.09 13.73 -0.40
N ILE A 64 -8.99 13.04 -0.07
CA ILE A 64 -7.94 12.65 -1.01
C ILE A 64 -8.20 11.25 -1.57
N VAL A 65 -8.57 10.31 -0.73
CA VAL A 65 -8.85 8.92 -1.13
C VAL A 65 -10.28 8.74 -1.62
N LYS A 66 -10.51 7.71 -2.42
CA LYS A 66 -11.84 7.30 -2.89
C LYS A 66 -12.37 6.17 -2.02
N ILE A 67 -13.38 6.46 -1.19
CA ILE A 67 -14.03 5.45 -0.35
C ILE A 67 -15.05 4.71 -1.21
N LEU A 68 -14.89 3.40 -1.34
CA LEU A 68 -15.84 2.52 -2.02
C LEU A 68 -16.76 1.88 -0.99
N GLU A 69 -18.04 2.27 -1.02
CA GLU A 69 -19.09 1.68 -0.16
C GLU A 69 -19.72 0.44 -0.77
N LYS A 70 -19.67 0.33 -2.09
CA LYS A 70 -20.28 -0.78 -2.84
C LYS A 70 -19.32 -1.31 -3.91
N TYR A 71 -19.00 -2.58 -3.79
CA TYR A 71 -18.22 -3.34 -4.76
C TYR A 71 -18.72 -4.78 -4.80
N ASP A 72 -18.79 -5.35 -6.00
CA ASP A 72 -19.17 -6.74 -6.16
C ASP A 72 -18.00 -7.66 -5.88
N TYR A 73 -18.11 -8.45 -4.83
CA TYR A 73 -17.12 -9.45 -4.42
C TYR A 73 -17.63 -10.90 -4.55
N SER A 74 -18.82 -11.09 -5.11
CA SER A 74 -19.44 -12.42 -5.23
C SER A 74 -18.56 -13.39 -6.03
N SER A 75 -17.93 -12.91 -7.10
CA SER A 75 -16.99 -13.69 -7.91
C SER A 75 -15.74 -14.10 -7.12
N LEU A 76 -15.32 -13.28 -6.17
CA LEU A 76 -14.15 -13.56 -5.34
C LEU A 76 -14.43 -14.59 -4.26
N LEU A 77 -15.65 -14.60 -3.70
CA LEU A 77 -16.05 -15.59 -2.67
C LEU A 77 -15.90 -17.04 -3.14
N SER A 78 -16.17 -17.31 -4.41
CA SER A 78 -16.01 -18.66 -4.98
C SER A 78 -14.55 -19.10 -5.05
N ILE A 79 -13.61 -18.16 -5.14
CA ILE A 79 -12.17 -18.41 -5.21
C ILE A 79 -11.57 -18.52 -3.81
N ILE A 80 -11.99 -17.64 -2.89
CA ILE A 80 -11.47 -17.59 -1.51
C ILE A 80 -11.87 -18.84 -0.72
N GLY A 81 -13.06 -19.38 -0.95
CA GLY A 81 -13.55 -20.57 -0.26
C GLY A 81 -13.62 -20.35 1.27
N ASN A 82 -13.08 -21.31 2.03
CA ASN A 82 -13.08 -21.28 3.51
C ASN A 82 -11.82 -20.66 4.11
N ARG A 83 -10.97 -20.01 3.32
CA ARG A 83 -9.75 -19.41 3.85
C ARG A 83 -10.09 -18.15 4.65
N VAL A 84 -9.48 -18.05 5.84
CA VAL A 84 -9.64 -16.88 6.71
C VAL A 84 -8.47 -15.93 6.47
N PHE A 85 -8.78 -14.73 6.00
CA PHE A 85 -7.88 -13.57 5.99
C PHE A 85 -8.38 -12.55 7.01
N GLU A 86 -7.60 -11.55 7.32
CA GLU A 86 -8.10 -10.41 8.06
C GLU A 86 -9.10 -9.61 7.20
N LYS A 87 -10.04 -8.94 7.86
CA LYS A 87 -11.15 -8.26 7.16
C LYS A 87 -10.66 -7.20 6.18
N GLY A 88 -9.62 -6.46 6.53
CA GLY A 88 -8.99 -5.44 5.67
C GLY A 88 -8.37 -6.05 4.41
N GLU A 89 -7.69 -7.19 4.52
CA GLU A 89 -7.12 -7.90 3.36
C GLU A 89 -8.19 -8.38 2.39
N TYR A 90 -9.30 -8.92 2.91
CA TYR A 90 -10.45 -9.32 2.08
C TYR A 90 -11.02 -8.14 1.31
N GLU A 91 -11.20 -7.02 2.00
CA GLU A 91 -11.73 -5.80 1.40
C GLU A 91 -10.82 -5.31 0.28
N CYS A 92 -9.50 -5.27 0.52
CA CYS A 92 -8.52 -4.87 -0.48
C CYS A 92 -8.54 -5.79 -1.71
N MET A 93 -8.58 -7.11 -1.51
CA MET A 93 -8.67 -8.08 -2.61
C MET A 93 -9.95 -7.88 -3.43
N ALA A 94 -11.09 -7.69 -2.75
CA ALA A 94 -12.38 -7.49 -3.40
C ALA A 94 -12.42 -6.20 -4.22
N ILE A 95 -11.95 -5.08 -3.66
CA ILE A 95 -11.85 -3.80 -4.36
C ILE A 95 -10.88 -3.91 -5.54
N ALA A 96 -9.71 -4.51 -5.35
CA ALA A 96 -8.73 -4.69 -6.42
C ALA A 96 -9.27 -5.53 -7.56
N TYR A 97 -9.95 -6.64 -7.25
CA TYR A 97 -10.59 -7.48 -8.28
C TYR A 97 -11.68 -6.73 -9.03
N PHE A 98 -12.52 -5.96 -8.33
CA PHE A 98 -13.53 -5.11 -8.94
C PHE A 98 -12.93 -4.07 -9.88
N LEU A 99 -11.84 -3.39 -9.46
CA LEU A 99 -11.13 -2.41 -10.30
C LEU A 99 -10.46 -3.08 -11.50
N TYR A 100 -9.82 -4.23 -11.28
CA TYR A 100 -9.21 -5.02 -12.36
C TYR A 100 -10.25 -5.37 -13.45
N ARG A 101 -11.43 -5.86 -13.06
CA ARG A 101 -12.51 -6.18 -14.00
C ARG A 101 -12.99 -4.97 -14.81
N LYS A 102 -12.78 -3.76 -14.30
CA LYS A 102 -13.06 -2.49 -14.97
C LYS A 102 -11.84 -1.91 -15.71
N SER A 103 -10.77 -2.68 -15.86
CA SER A 103 -9.51 -2.28 -16.49
C SER A 103 -8.88 -1.03 -15.85
N GLY A 104 -8.99 -0.91 -14.52
CA GLY A 104 -8.59 0.30 -13.79
C GLY A 104 -7.59 0.08 -12.66
N LEU A 105 -7.08 -1.14 -12.43
CA LEU A 105 -6.13 -1.42 -11.35
C LEU A 105 -4.69 -1.18 -11.78
N HIS A 106 -3.96 -0.34 -11.03
CA HIS A 106 -2.52 -0.14 -11.14
C HIS A 106 -1.75 -1.00 -10.15
N SER A 107 -2.10 -0.91 -8.87
CA SER A 107 -1.43 -1.68 -7.82
C SER A 107 -2.38 -2.10 -6.71
N LEU A 108 -2.13 -3.29 -6.17
CA LEU A 108 -2.68 -3.80 -4.92
C LEU A 108 -1.52 -3.94 -3.93
N ILE A 109 -1.52 -3.10 -2.89
CA ILE A 109 -0.48 -3.06 -1.87
C ILE A 109 -0.93 -3.88 -0.67
N LEU A 110 -0.18 -4.94 -0.37
CA LEU A 110 -0.40 -5.82 0.78
C LEU A 110 0.95 -6.18 1.38
N ASP A 111 1.15 -5.90 2.67
CA ASP A 111 2.41 -6.24 3.35
C ASP A 111 2.42 -7.67 3.89
N ASP A 112 1.24 -8.30 4.08
CA ASP A 112 1.16 -9.70 4.45
C ASP A 112 1.64 -10.65 3.33
N ASN A 113 2.73 -11.37 3.60
CA ASN A 113 3.32 -12.29 2.62
C ASN A 113 2.44 -13.54 2.32
N PRO A 114 1.79 -14.18 3.31
CA PRO A 114 0.77 -15.19 3.08
C PRO A 114 -0.34 -14.75 2.12
N ALA A 115 -0.90 -13.54 2.32
CA ALA A 115 -1.94 -13.00 1.44
C ALA A 115 -1.45 -12.81 0.01
N ARG A 116 -0.25 -12.21 -0.18
CA ARG A 116 0.35 -12.06 -1.51
C ARG A 116 0.59 -13.40 -2.21
N LYS A 117 1.15 -14.38 -1.50
CA LYS A 117 1.37 -15.73 -2.05
C LYS A 117 0.07 -16.40 -2.45
N TRP A 118 -0.96 -16.22 -1.63
CA TRP A 118 -2.26 -16.80 -1.92
C TRP A 118 -2.87 -16.18 -3.19
N ILE A 119 -2.82 -14.86 -3.36
CA ILE A 119 -3.29 -14.19 -4.59
C ILE A 119 -2.55 -14.72 -5.80
N ASN A 120 -1.22 -14.79 -5.73
CA ASN A 120 -0.40 -15.26 -6.84
C ASN A 120 -0.74 -16.70 -7.30
N ASN A 121 -1.18 -17.53 -6.35
CA ASN A 121 -1.53 -18.93 -6.64
C ASN A 121 -2.99 -19.12 -7.07
N ASN A 122 -3.91 -18.24 -6.62
CA ASN A 122 -5.35 -18.47 -6.76
C ASN A 122 -6.04 -17.43 -7.66
N ILE A 123 -5.44 -16.24 -7.84
CA ILE A 123 -5.95 -15.17 -8.69
C ILE A 123 -4.79 -14.65 -9.56
N PRO A 124 -4.27 -15.46 -10.49
CA PRO A 124 -3.06 -15.14 -11.26
C PRO A 124 -3.18 -13.85 -12.07
N GLU A 125 -4.39 -13.47 -12.46
CA GLU A 125 -4.66 -12.21 -13.14
C GLU A 125 -4.36 -10.97 -12.30
N LEU A 126 -4.39 -11.06 -10.96
CA LEU A 126 -3.98 -9.99 -10.06
C LEU A 126 -2.48 -9.98 -9.76
N SER A 127 -1.76 -11.07 -9.99
CA SER A 127 -0.35 -11.23 -9.58
C SER A 127 0.55 -10.08 -10.02
N LYS A 128 0.38 -9.62 -11.26
CA LYS A 128 1.20 -8.52 -11.80
C LYS A 128 0.97 -7.17 -11.15
N PHE A 129 -0.12 -7.02 -10.40
CA PHE A 129 -0.48 -5.78 -9.69
C PHE A 129 -0.11 -5.82 -8.21
N VAL A 130 0.13 -7.02 -7.65
CA VAL A 130 0.42 -7.18 -6.22
C VAL A 130 1.82 -6.68 -5.90
N ARG A 131 1.91 -5.82 -4.89
CA ARG A 131 3.15 -5.22 -4.37
C ARG A 131 3.12 -5.24 -2.84
N TYR A 132 4.28 -5.25 -2.21
CA TYR A 132 4.40 -4.81 -0.81
C TYR A 132 4.76 -3.31 -0.79
N SER A 133 4.54 -2.65 0.32
CA SER A 133 4.63 -1.18 0.43
C SER A 133 5.93 -0.61 -0.13
N LEU A 134 7.09 -1.12 0.29
CA LEU A 134 8.37 -0.59 -0.21
C LEU A 134 8.57 -0.81 -1.71
N ARG A 135 8.10 -1.92 -2.27
CA ARG A 135 8.17 -2.16 -3.72
C ARG A 135 7.30 -1.17 -4.49
N PHE A 136 6.11 -0.86 -3.98
CA PHE A 136 5.27 0.16 -4.56
C PHE A 136 5.98 1.53 -4.55
N LEU A 137 6.58 1.92 -3.42
CA LEU A 137 7.31 3.19 -3.29
C LEU A 137 8.47 3.29 -4.29
N VAL A 138 9.28 2.24 -4.41
CA VAL A 138 10.36 2.20 -5.41
C VAL A 138 9.81 2.33 -6.84
N ASN A 139 8.71 1.66 -7.16
CA ASN A 139 8.09 1.76 -8.48
C ASN A 139 7.57 3.18 -8.75
N CYS A 140 7.14 3.94 -7.74
CA CYS A 140 6.72 5.34 -7.90
C CYS A 140 7.84 6.22 -8.50
N CYS A 141 9.11 5.89 -8.24
CA CYS A 141 10.27 6.54 -8.87
C CYS A 141 10.69 5.81 -10.15
N CYS A 142 11.10 4.55 -10.03
CA CYS A 142 11.82 3.82 -11.08
C CYS A 142 10.97 3.42 -12.28
N SER A 143 9.67 3.18 -12.08
CA SER A 143 8.78 2.73 -13.15
C SER A 143 7.80 3.81 -13.58
N ASP A 144 7.25 4.55 -12.62
CA ASP A 144 6.13 5.45 -12.86
C ASP A 144 6.57 6.91 -13.03
N GLY A 145 7.78 7.26 -12.56
CA GLY A 145 8.33 8.62 -12.62
C GLY A 145 7.50 9.68 -11.88
N LYS A 146 6.70 9.25 -10.87
CA LYS A 146 5.77 10.13 -10.13
C LYS A 146 6.38 10.77 -8.90
N LEU A 147 7.42 10.15 -8.34
CA LEU A 147 8.19 10.68 -7.22
C LEU A 147 9.67 10.73 -7.60
N SER A 148 10.41 11.68 -7.03
CA SER A 148 11.83 11.80 -7.26
C SER A 148 12.64 10.72 -6.55
N GLU A 149 13.83 10.42 -7.06
CA GLU A 149 14.81 9.55 -6.42
C GLU A 149 15.12 10.01 -5.00
N GLU A 150 15.35 11.31 -4.81
CA GLU A 150 15.63 11.93 -3.51
C GLU A 150 14.50 11.63 -2.50
N LYS A 151 13.25 11.78 -2.93
CA LYS A 151 12.08 11.53 -2.08
C LYS A 151 11.98 10.07 -1.65
N ILE A 152 12.20 9.13 -2.56
CA ILE A 152 12.15 7.70 -2.23
C ILE A 152 13.33 7.31 -1.35
N ASN A 153 14.53 7.84 -1.60
CA ASN A 153 15.68 7.64 -0.72
C ASN A 153 15.42 8.16 0.70
N ASP A 154 14.78 9.35 0.84
CA ASP A 154 14.40 9.87 2.16
C ASP A 154 13.45 8.92 2.90
N ILE A 155 12.41 8.43 2.22
CA ILE A 155 11.46 7.46 2.81
C ILE A 155 12.18 6.18 3.24
N LEU A 156 12.99 5.58 2.37
CA LEU A 156 13.70 4.34 2.67
C LEU A 156 14.69 4.50 3.83
N ASN A 157 15.39 5.65 3.90
CA ASN A 157 16.27 5.96 5.03
C ASN A 157 15.50 6.12 6.36
N LYS A 158 14.33 6.76 6.33
CA LYS A 158 13.43 6.84 7.51
C LYS A 158 12.98 5.45 7.96
N VAL A 159 12.70 4.54 7.01
CA VAL A 159 12.37 3.14 7.33
C VAL A 159 13.55 2.44 8.02
N VAL A 160 14.78 2.58 7.51
CA VAL A 160 15.98 2.00 8.14
C VAL A 160 16.14 2.54 9.55
N LEU A 161 16.06 3.86 9.73
CA LEU A 161 16.18 4.50 11.05
C LEU A 161 15.10 4.02 12.01
N ALA A 162 13.85 3.94 11.58
CA ALA A 162 12.76 3.43 12.39
C ALA A 162 13.02 1.98 12.86
N ILE A 163 13.48 1.11 11.97
CA ILE A 163 13.83 -0.27 12.31
C ILE A 163 14.98 -0.31 13.32
N GLN A 164 16.02 0.49 13.13
CA GLN A 164 17.17 0.58 14.06
C GLN A 164 16.77 1.08 15.45
N MET A 165 15.71 1.88 15.53
CA MET A 165 15.09 2.34 16.78
C MET A 165 14.12 1.30 17.40
N GLY A 166 14.05 0.10 16.86
CA GLY A 166 13.16 -0.97 17.31
C GLY A 166 11.70 -0.79 16.91
N LYS A 167 11.38 0.17 16.03
CA LYS A 167 10.05 0.35 15.42
C LYS A 167 9.85 -0.67 14.29
N ARG A 168 8.60 -0.83 13.84
CA ARG A 168 8.26 -1.88 12.86
C ARG A 168 7.47 -1.33 11.66
N PRO A 169 8.00 -0.34 10.92
CA PRO A 169 7.31 0.22 9.78
C PRO A 169 7.01 -0.87 8.74
N PHE A 170 5.78 -0.89 8.22
CA PHE A 170 5.30 -1.92 7.28
C PHE A 170 5.50 -3.35 7.81
N ASN A 171 5.42 -3.56 9.12
CA ASN A 171 5.71 -4.83 9.80
C ASN A 171 7.18 -5.33 9.62
N LEU A 172 8.11 -4.48 9.20
CA LEU A 172 9.51 -4.83 9.03
C LEU A 172 10.26 -4.85 10.37
N THR A 173 11.31 -5.64 10.41
CA THR A 173 12.19 -5.81 11.56
C THR A 173 13.66 -5.69 11.12
N GLU A 174 14.60 -5.73 12.07
CA GLU A 174 16.05 -5.71 11.77
C GLU A 174 16.48 -6.73 10.70
N ARG A 175 15.83 -7.88 10.65
CA ARG A 175 16.09 -8.92 9.63
C ARG A 175 15.80 -8.46 8.21
N ASN A 176 15.02 -7.38 8.06
CA ASN A 176 14.60 -6.85 6.77
C ASN A 176 15.46 -5.65 6.30
N ILE A 177 16.39 -5.14 7.13
CA ILE A 177 17.25 -3.99 6.77
C ILE A 177 17.97 -4.25 5.44
N TYR A 178 18.53 -5.43 5.27
CA TYR A 178 19.18 -5.83 4.01
C TYR A 178 18.29 -5.63 2.77
N VAL A 179 16.99 -5.94 2.88
CA VAL A 179 16.05 -5.73 1.76
C VAL A 179 15.88 -4.24 1.47
N VAL A 180 15.81 -3.40 2.51
CA VAL A 180 15.68 -1.94 2.34
C VAL A 180 16.94 -1.36 1.70
N GLU A 181 18.12 -1.82 2.09
CA GLU A 181 19.41 -1.40 1.51
C GLU A 181 19.53 -1.79 0.02
N GLN A 182 19.03 -2.97 -0.35
CA GLN A 182 18.93 -3.36 -1.75
C GLN A 182 18.00 -2.42 -2.56
N LEU A 183 16.88 -2.03 -1.97
CA LEU A 183 15.96 -1.08 -2.60
C LEU A 183 16.58 0.31 -2.74
N LEU A 184 17.35 0.78 -1.75
CA LEU A 184 18.13 2.03 -1.86
C LEU A 184 19.13 1.97 -3.02
N THR A 185 19.82 0.84 -3.17
CA THR A 185 20.75 0.63 -4.29
C THR A 185 20.03 0.65 -5.64
N GLU A 186 18.85 0.05 -5.71
CA GLU A 186 18.02 0.02 -6.91
C GLU A 186 17.57 1.45 -7.29
N VAL A 187 17.06 2.24 -6.33
CA VAL A 187 16.61 3.61 -6.55
C VAL A 187 17.76 4.48 -7.07
N ASN A 188 18.95 4.38 -6.48
CA ASN A 188 20.13 5.13 -6.92
C ASN A 188 20.61 4.71 -8.33
N GLY A 189 20.21 3.56 -8.80
CA GLY A 189 20.48 3.07 -10.16
C GLY A 189 19.39 3.38 -11.19
N CYS A 190 18.22 3.84 -10.76
CA CYS A 190 17.11 4.24 -11.61
C CYS A 190 17.43 5.60 -12.25
N ARG A 191 18.32 5.62 -13.22
CA ARG A 191 18.53 6.85 -14.02
C ARG A 191 17.31 7.05 -14.93
N ASN A 192 16.60 8.13 -14.66
CA ASN A 192 15.61 8.71 -15.58
C ASN A 192 16.28 9.23 -16.86
#